data_e1bf8421e2e14084add6a4d31aea0e5e
#
_entry.id   e1bf8421e2e14084add6a4d31aea0e5e
#
_cell.length_a   1.000
_cell.length_b   1.000
_cell.length_c   1.000
_cell.angle_alpha   90.00
_cell.angle_beta   90.00
_cell.angle_gamma   90.00
#
_symmetry.space_group_name_H-M   'P 1'
#
loop_
_entity.id
_entity.type
_entity.pdbx_description
1 polymer ?
#
loop_
_entity_poly.entity_id
_entity_poly.type
_entity_poly.pdbx_seq_one_letter_code
_entity_poly.pdbx_strand_id
1 'polypeptide(L)'
;MLDLEFFELTDVGRVRDHNEDYLGNAIPASENEGRTQGWLFVLADGVGGEERGEVASQTAVETVIAGFRASPKGEPHTALMPRIVQKANIRVYELGRAASPGGSHMATTVVACALRYDRVVTAHVGDSRCYLIRHGLAAQLTRDHTVVAEQVRLGILSAKEASEARTRHLLSRSLGNDLIANVEIGDHQVHPGDVLVLCSDGLHGPVKGSEMAELVTWNPRLEVAARKMVDLANERGGDDNCSVQLIRVRDTERMGMYRGRPYKLR
;
A
#
# COMPACT_ATOMS: atom_id res chain seq x y z
N MET A 1 5.62 21.76 9.77
CA MET A 1 6.24 20.42 9.53
C MET A 1 5.13 19.48 9.12
N LEU A 2 5.40 18.45 8.35
CA LEU A 2 4.38 17.42 8.08
C LEU A 2 3.94 16.78 9.39
N ASP A 3 2.66 16.86 9.70
CA ASP A 3 2.02 16.27 10.88
C ASP A 3 0.96 15.26 10.42
N LEU A 4 1.09 14.02 10.89
CA LEU A 4 0.24 12.92 10.51
C LEU A 4 -0.40 12.26 11.74
N GLU A 5 -1.68 11.94 11.60
CA GLU A 5 -2.39 11.00 12.46
C GLU A 5 -2.60 9.71 11.67
N PHE A 6 -2.38 8.55 12.26
CA PHE A 6 -2.63 7.30 11.57
C PHE A 6 -3.23 6.24 12.48
N PHE A 7 -3.86 5.27 11.86
CA PHE A 7 -4.37 4.05 12.51
C PHE A 7 -4.26 2.87 11.55
N GLU A 8 -3.93 1.71 12.09
CA GLU A 8 -3.74 0.46 11.35
C GLU A 8 -4.63 -0.61 11.95
N LEU A 9 -5.23 -1.42 11.11
CA LEU A 9 -6.03 -2.57 11.51
C LEU A 9 -5.87 -3.69 10.51
N THR A 10 -5.72 -4.90 11.00
CA THR A 10 -5.77 -6.14 10.21
C THR A 10 -6.70 -7.12 10.89
N ASP A 11 -7.42 -7.90 10.10
CA ASP A 11 -8.39 -8.90 10.54
C ASP A 11 -8.28 -10.14 9.64
N VAL A 12 -8.40 -11.32 10.23
CA VAL A 12 -8.28 -12.58 9.49
C VAL A 12 -9.45 -12.84 8.53
N GLY A 13 -10.55 -12.10 8.70
CA GLY A 13 -11.80 -12.36 7.98
C GLY A 13 -12.65 -13.44 8.65
N ARG A 14 -13.58 -14.01 7.91
CA ARG A 14 -14.54 -15.04 8.41
C ARG A 14 -14.26 -16.43 7.87
N VAL A 15 -13.50 -16.53 6.79
CA VAL A 15 -13.30 -17.77 6.02
C VAL A 15 -11.87 -18.30 6.12
N ARG A 16 -10.89 -17.43 6.26
CA ARG A 16 -9.49 -17.80 6.36
C ARG A 16 -9.13 -18.28 7.77
N ASP A 17 -8.23 -19.26 7.88
CA ASP A 17 -7.75 -19.80 9.15
C ASP A 17 -6.61 -18.95 9.75
N HIS A 18 -5.84 -18.25 8.91
CA HIS A 18 -4.72 -17.40 9.32
C HIS A 18 -4.64 -16.15 8.46
N ASN A 19 -3.86 -15.19 8.92
CA ASN A 19 -3.70 -13.90 8.27
C ASN A 19 -2.37 -13.85 7.51
N GLU A 20 -2.45 -13.69 6.19
CA GLU A 20 -1.30 -13.55 5.30
C GLU A 20 -0.99 -12.08 4.97
N ASP A 21 -1.84 -11.14 5.39
CA ASP A 21 -1.57 -9.71 5.31
C ASP A 21 -0.54 -9.27 6.35
N TYR A 22 0.30 -8.32 5.99
CA TYR A 22 1.25 -7.70 6.92
C TYR A 22 1.31 -6.19 6.74
N LEU A 23 1.27 -5.47 7.88
CA LEU A 23 1.31 -4.01 7.94
C LEU A 23 2.59 -3.55 8.63
N GLY A 24 3.09 -2.39 8.25
CA GLY A 24 4.19 -1.78 8.96
C GLY A 24 4.44 -0.34 8.58
N ASN A 25 5.23 0.35 9.41
CA ASN A 25 5.54 1.76 9.21
C ASN A 25 6.95 2.13 9.69
N ALA A 26 7.44 3.27 9.21
CA ALA A 26 8.61 3.93 9.75
C ALA A 26 8.24 5.38 10.06
N ILE A 27 8.17 5.65 11.37
CA ILE A 27 7.82 6.96 11.92
C ILE A 27 9.12 7.69 12.29
N PRO A 28 9.29 8.97 11.90
CA PRO A 28 10.49 9.72 12.24
C PRO A 28 10.55 9.98 13.75
N ALA A 29 11.70 9.73 14.38
CA ALA A 29 11.93 9.96 15.81
C ALA A 29 12.17 11.43 16.16
N SER A 30 12.38 12.31 15.18
CA SER A 30 12.63 13.72 15.35
C SER A 30 12.13 14.55 14.15
N GLU A 31 11.96 15.87 14.36
CA GLU A 31 11.62 16.80 13.29
C GLU A 31 12.64 16.78 12.15
N ASN A 32 13.93 16.66 12.47
CA ASN A 32 14.98 16.58 11.47
C ASN A 32 14.89 15.32 10.62
N GLU A 33 14.55 14.19 11.23
CA GLU A 33 14.31 12.94 10.52
C GLU A 33 13.05 13.06 9.63
N GLY A 34 11.96 13.65 10.14
CA GLY A 34 10.76 13.93 9.37
C GLY A 34 11.03 14.81 8.14
N ARG A 35 11.95 15.78 8.22
CA ARG A 35 12.34 16.63 7.08
C ARG A 35 13.33 15.96 6.12
N THR A 36 14.19 15.09 6.61
CA THR A 36 15.26 14.47 5.79
C THR A 36 14.86 13.13 5.23
N GLN A 37 14.10 12.33 5.97
CA GLN A 37 13.69 10.99 5.59
C GLN A 37 12.17 10.89 5.36
N GLY A 38 11.37 11.50 6.25
CA GLY A 38 9.91 11.48 6.17
C GLY A 38 9.30 10.28 6.88
N TRP A 39 8.08 9.94 6.49
CA TRP A 39 7.26 8.87 7.01
C TRP A 39 7.08 7.79 5.97
N LEU A 40 6.98 6.54 6.39
CA LEU A 40 6.68 5.43 5.50
C LEU A 40 5.57 4.57 6.10
N PHE A 41 4.61 4.18 5.26
CA PHE A 41 3.56 3.18 5.55
C PHE A 41 3.61 2.12 4.46
N VAL A 42 3.49 0.85 4.86
CA VAL A 42 3.60 -0.30 3.95
C VAL A 42 2.56 -1.34 4.32
N LEU A 43 1.89 -1.88 3.32
CA LEU A 43 0.99 -3.00 3.42
C LEU A 43 1.37 -4.02 2.36
N ALA A 44 1.36 -5.29 2.72
CA ALA A 44 1.57 -6.41 1.82
C ALA A 44 0.52 -7.49 2.12
N ASP A 45 0.01 -8.10 1.06
CA ASP A 45 -0.96 -9.17 1.06
C ASP A 45 -0.28 -10.43 0.51
N GLY A 46 -0.17 -11.46 1.32
CA GLY A 46 0.47 -12.72 0.96
C GLY A 46 -0.41 -13.52 0.01
N VAL A 47 0.14 -13.91 -1.13
CA VAL A 47 -0.61 -14.69 -2.12
C VAL A 47 -0.82 -16.11 -1.60
N GLY A 48 -2.07 -16.39 -1.15
CA GLY A 48 -2.49 -17.67 -0.62
C GLY A 48 -2.61 -18.76 -1.69
N GLY A 49 -2.42 -20.02 -1.26
CA GLY A 49 -2.44 -21.22 -2.11
C GLY A 49 -1.05 -21.81 -2.34
N GLU A 50 -0.02 -21.05 -2.13
CA GLU A 50 1.37 -21.49 -2.01
C GLU A 50 1.77 -21.45 -0.53
N GLU A 51 2.61 -22.38 -0.08
CA GLU A 51 3.04 -22.42 1.32
C GLU A 51 3.77 -21.12 1.69
N ARG A 52 3.28 -20.38 2.73
CA ARG A 52 3.92 -19.25 3.41
C ARG A 52 3.68 -17.84 2.84
N GLY A 53 2.46 -17.50 2.44
CA GLY A 53 2.08 -16.12 2.09
C GLY A 53 2.41 -15.12 3.21
N GLU A 54 2.18 -15.50 4.48
CA GLU A 54 2.49 -14.71 5.66
C GLU A 54 3.99 -14.38 5.81
N VAL A 55 4.88 -15.31 5.42
CA VAL A 55 6.33 -15.10 5.44
C VAL A 55 6.74 -14.16 4.31
N ALA A 56 6.09 -14.25 3.15
CA ALA A 56 6.36 -13.39 2.01
C ALA A 56 5.97 -11.94 2.31
N SER A 57 4.75 -11.71 2.81
CA SER A 57 4.24 -10.37 3.14
C SER A 57 5.06 -9.72 4.26
N GLN A 58 5.34 -10.46 5.35
CA GLN A 58 6.18 -9.97 6.44
C GLN A 58 7.59 -9.61 5.94
N THR A 59 8.24 -10.50 5.18
CA THR A 59 9.58 -10.26 4.63
C THR A 59 9.61 -9.01 3.74
N ALA A 60 8.60 -8.83 2.90
CA ALA A 60 8.50 -7.69 2.01
C ALA A 60 8.42 -6.38 2.81
N VAL A 61 7.48 -6.28 3.76
CA VAL A 61 7.27 -5.09 4.58
C VAL A 61 8.52 -4.76 5.41
N GLU A 62 9.08 -5.73 6.12
CA GLU A 62 10.27 -5.53 6.96
C GLU A 62 11.48 -5.08 6.13
N THR A 63 11.67 -5.65 4.92
CA THR A 63 12.77 -5.27 4.02
C THR A 63 12.59 -3.85 3.48
N VAL A 64 11.37 -3.44 3.12
CA VAL A 64 11.07 -2.08 2.69
C VAL A 64 11.33 -1.08 3.81
N ILE A 65 10.86 -1.36 5.03
CA ILE A 65 11.08 -0.49 6.22
C ILE A 65 12.58 -0.38 6.55
N ALA A 66 13.29 -1.51 6.58
CA ALA A 66 14.73 -1.50 6.83
C ALA A 66 15.50 -0.72 5.76
N GLY A 67 15.13 -0.88 4.49
CA GLY A 67 15.71 -0.12 3.37
C GLY A 67 15.44 1.38 3.46
N PHE A 68 14.23 1.77 3.89
CA PHE A 68 13.86 3.16 4.11
C PHE A 68 14.69 3.79 5.24
N ARG A 69 14.76 3.14 6.40
CA ARG A 69 15.53 3.60 7.57
C ARG A 69 17.02 3.73 7.28
N ALA A 70 17.58 2.84 6.46
CA ALA A 70 18.98 2.84 6.08
C ALA A 70 19.31 3.77 4.90
N SER A 71 18.32 4.46 4.32
CA SER A 71 18.53 5.31 3.15
C SER A 71 19.32 6.60 3.50
N PRO A 72 20.08 7.14 2.55
CA PRO A 72 20.72 8.44 2.72
C PRO A 72 19.70 9.54 3.01
N LYS A 73 20.05 10.43 3.95
CA LYS A 73 19.22 11.58 4.30
C LYS A 73 19.01 12.50 3.09
N GLY A 74 17.75 12.86 2.82
CA GLY A 74 17.41 13.76 1.72
C GLY A 74 17.30 13.08 0.35
N GLU A 75 17.49 11.76 0.25
CA GLU A 75 17.26 11.03 -1.01
C GLU A 75 15.81 11.24 -1.48
N PRO A 76 15.57 11.55 -2.77
CA PRO A 76 14.23 11.67 -3.32
C PRO A 76 13.47 10.33 -3.21
N HIS A 77 12.25 10.35 -2.68
CA HIS A 77 11.46 9.13 -2.52
C HIS A 77 11.13 8.46 -3.87
N THR A 78 11.02 9.23 -4.95
CA THR A 78 10.82 8.70 -6.31
C THR A 78 11.99 7.82 -6.80
N ALA A 79 13.21 8.05 -6.31
CA ALA A 79 14.37 7.22 -6.59
C ALA A 79 14.55 6.10 -5.54
N LEU A 80 14.25 6.39 -4.28
CA LEU A 80 14.40 5.47 -3.17
C LEU A 80 13.39 4.30 -3.26
N MET A 81 12.10 4.60 -3.44
CA MET A 81 11.02 3.62 -3.32
C MET A 81 11.15 2.44 -4.30
N PRO A 82 11.38 2.63 -5.61
CA PRO A 82 11.55 1.49 -6.51
C PRO A 82 12.75 0.61 -6.13
N ARG A 83 13.84 1.21 -5.64
CA ARG A 83 15.05 0.51 -5.23
C ARG A 83 14.83 -0.37 -3.99
N ILE A 84 14.12 0.13 -2.96
CA ILE A 84 13.87 -0.65 -1.75
C ILE A 84 12.80 -1.73 -1.96
N VAL A 85 11.78 -1.47 -2.78
CA VAL A 85 10.78 -2.49 -3.17
C VAL A 85 11.44 -3.59 -4.02
N GLN A 86 12.35 -3.24 -4.95
CA GLN A 86 13.12 -4.24 -5.70
C GLN A 86 14.00 -5.09 -4.77
N LYS A 87 14.59 -4.50 -3.73
CA LYS A 87 15.35 -5.25 -2.73
C LYS A 87 14.46 -6.22 -1.95
N ALA A 88 13.25 -5.80 -1.59
CA ALA A 88 12.25 -6.67 -0.96
C ALA A 88 11.87 -7.84 -1.89
N ASN A 89 11.65 -7.56 -3.17
CA ASN A 89 11.39 -8.60 -4.18
C ASN A 89 12.47 -9.67 -4.22
N ILE A 90 13.73 -9.25 -4.31
CA ILE A 90 14.87 -10.19 -4.32
C ILE A 90 14.87 -11.05 -3.06
N ARG A 91 14.61 -10.45 -1.90
CA ARG A 91 14.62 -11.19 -0.63
C ARG A 91 13.51 -12.23 -0.55
N VAL A 92 12.28 -11.89 -0.97
CA VAL A 92 11.16 -12.84 -1.03
C VAL A 92 11.46 -13.96 -2.03
N TYR A 93 11.96 -13.63 -3.22
CA TYR A 93 12.36 -14.59 -4.25
C TYR A 93 13.42 -15.59 -3.75
N GLU A 94 14.47 -15.10 -3.08
CA GLU A 94 15.53 -15.95 -2.52
C GLU A 94 15.01 -16.89 -1.45
N LEU A 95 14.13 -16.41 -0.56
CA LEU A 95 13.51 -17.22 0.48
C LEU A 95 12.61 -18.30 -0.11
N GLY A 96 11.79 -17.98 -1.12
CA GLY A 96 10.96 -18.95 -1.81
C GLY A 96 11.80 -20.08 -2.43
N ARG A 97 12.88 -19.73 -3.12
CA ARG A 97 13.80 -20.72 -3.70
C ARG A 97 14.53 -21.58 -2.66
N ALA A 98 14.90 -21.00 -1.52
CA ALA A 98 15.57 -21.73 -0.46
C ALA A 98 14.63 -22.70 0.27
N ALA A 99 13.35 -22.34 0.39
CA ALA A 99 12.35 -23.17 1.09
C ALA A 99 11.93 -24.40 0.30
N SER A 100 11.99 -24.37 -1.03
CA SER A 100 11.53 -25.47 -1.89
C SER A 100 12.37 -25.53 -3.17
N PRO A 101 13.42 -26.35 -3.21
CA PRO A 101 14.25 -26.52 -4.42
C PRO A 101 13.48 -27.00 -5.65
N GLY A 102 12.24 -27.46 -5.48
CA GLY A 102 11.35 -27.97 -6.54
C GLY A 102 10.29 -26.98 -7.03
N GLY A 103 10.25 -25.73 -6.54
CA GLY A 103 9.41 -24.69 -7.14
C GLY A 103 8.22 -24.19 -6.34
N SER A 104 8.22 -24.25 -5.00
CA SER A 104 7.25 -23.47 -4.23
C SER A 104 7.61 -21.98 -4.36
N HIS A 105 6.71 -21.19 -4.92
CA HIS A 105 6.88 -19.75 -5.08
C HIS A 105 6.23 -19.03 -3.90
N MET A 106 7.03 -18.35 -3.11
CA MET A 106 6.51 -17.38 -2.13
C MET A 106 6.21 -16.09 -2.87
N ALA A 107 4.98 -15.62 -2.78
CA ALA A 107 4.58 -14.40 -3.45
C ALA A 107 3.76 -13.48 -2.52
N THR A 108 3.83 -12.19 -2.79
CA THR A 108 3.04 -11.19 -2.05
C THR A 108 2.84 -9.94 -2.92
N THR A 109 1.78 -9.20 -2.62
CA THR A 109 1.64 -7.82 -3.09
C THR A 109 2.51 -6.89 -2.25
N VAL A 110 2.61 -5.65 -2.64
CA VAL A 110 3.07 -4.54 -1.79
C VAL A 110 2.44 -3.24 -2.25
N VAL A 111 1.96 -2.44 -1.32
CA VAL A 111 1.64 -1.03 -1.51
C VAL A 111 2.32 -0.22 -0.40
N ALA A 112 3.06 0.81 -0.78
CA ALA A 112 3.80 1.64 0.15
C ALA A 112 3.62 3.12 -0.16
N CYS A 113 3.54 3.96 0.89
CA CYS A 113 3.44 5.40 0.82
C CYS A 113 4.55 6.05 1.63
N ALA A 114 5.45 6.78 0.96
CA ALA A 114 6.47 7.59 1.61
C ALA A 114 6.07 9.06 1.57
N LEU A 115 5.92 9.69 2.75
CA LEU A 115 5.47 11.08 2.88
C LEU A 115 6.59 11.98 3.40
N ARG A 116 6.78 13.11 2.74
CA ARG A 116 7.70 14.16 3.19
C ARG A 116 7.23 15.52 2.68
N TYR A 117 7.22 16.52 3.55
CA TYR A 117 6.72 17.87 3.27
C TYR A 117 5.22 17.87 2.92
N ASP A 118 4.88 18.19 1.67
CA ASP A 118 3.53 18.15 1.11
C ASP A 118 3.39 17.13 -0.03
N ARG A 119 4.27 16.11 -0.05
CA ARG A 119 4.28 15.09 -1.10
C ARG A 119 4.13 13.70 -0.51
N VAL A 120 3.39 12.85 -1.24
CA VAL A 120 3.36 11.40 -1.05
C VAL A 120 3.85 10.72 -2.32
N VAL A 121 4.82 9.84 -2.16
CA VAL A 121 5.26 8.93 -3.22
C VAL A 121 4.69 7.56 -2.93
N THR A 122 3.86 7.04 -3.82
CA THR A 122 3.34 5.67 -3.78
C THR A 122 4.26 4.74 -4.56
N ALA A 123 4.46 3.52 -4.06
CA ALA A 123 5.13 2.44 -4.78
C ALA A 123 4.32 1.17 -4.59
N HIS A 124 4.00 0.45 -5.68
CA HIS A 124 3.23 -0.78 -5.53
C HIS A 124 3.56 -1.83 -6.58
N VAL A 125 3.30 -3.09 -6.21
CA VAL A 125 3.25 -4.28 -7.05
C VAL A 125 2.11 -5.16 -6.55
N GLY A 126 1.18 -5.53 -7.42
CA GLY A 126 -0.02 -6.30 -7.05
C GLY A 126 -1.29 -5.46 -7.14
N ASP A 127 -2.31 -5.86 -6.45
CA ASP A 127 -3.65 -5.27 -6.43
C ASP A 127 -4.06 -4.68 -5.07
N SER A 128 -3.19 -4.72 -4.05
CA SER A 128 -3.35 -3.88 -2.87
C SER A 128 -3.33 -2.42 -3.28
N ARG A 129 -4.24 -1.63 -2.72
CA ARG A 129 -4.53 -0.27 -3.21
C ARG A 129 -4.13 0.83 -2.24
N CYS A 130 -3.83 1.99 -2.81
CA CYS A 130 -3.79 3.27 -2.11
C CYS A 130 -4.86 4.21 -2.67
N TYR A 131 -5.70 4.76 -1.80
CA TYR A 131 -6.66 5.81 -2.12
C TYR A 131 -6.27 7.12 -1.45
N LEU A 132 -6.59 8.23 -2.12
CA LEU A 132 -6.60 9.57 -1.53
C LEU A 132 -8.05 10.00 -1.33
N ILE A 133 -8.43 10.23 -0.08
CA ILE A 133 -9.73 10.82 0.26
C ILE A 133 -9.54 12.31 0.48
N ARG A 134 -10.21 13.11 -0.35
CA ARG A 134 -10.19 14.57 -0.31
C ARG A 134 -11.59 15.10 -0.55
N HIS A 135 -12.07 15.99 0.32
CA HIS A 135 -13.42 16.59 0.25
C HIS A 135 -14.55 15.55 0.10
N GLY A 136 -14.44 14.41 0.79
CA GLY A 136 -15.44 13.33 0.76
C GLY A 136 -15.42 12.48 -0.51
N LEU A 137 -14.43 12.66 -1.39
CA LEU A 137 -14.25 11.86 -2.60
C LEU A 137 -13.00 10.98 -2.48
N ALA A 138 -13.11 9.72 -2.89
CA ALA A 138 -11.99 8.80 -2.98
C ALA A 138 -11.44 8.75 -4.41
N ALA A 139 -10.13 8.95 -4.54
CA ALA A 139 -9.39 8.74 -5.78
C ALA A 139 -8.38 7.61 -5.58
N GLN A 140 -8.43 6.56 -6.38
CA GLN A 140 -7.43 5.50 -6.35
C GLN A 140 -6.13 6.02 -6.96
N LEU A 141 -5.03 5.95 -6.21
CA LEU A 141 -3.70 6.41 -6.63
C LEU A 141 -2.87 5.30 -7.27
N THR A 142 -3.18 4.04 -6.98
CA THR A 142 -2.55 2.85 -7.54
C THR A 142 -3.38 2.28 -8.67
N ARG A 143 -2.79 1.44 -9.50
CA ARG A 143 -3.49 0.67 -10.52
C ARG A 143 -3.29 -0.81 -10.25
N ASP A 144 -4.37 -1.59 -10.24
CA ASP A 144 -4.30 -3.02 -9.98
C ASP A 144 -3.46 -3.75 -11.04
N HIS A 145 -2.54 -4.56 -10.60
CA HIS A 145 -1.78 -5.49 -11.44
C HIS A 145 -2.48 -6.85 -11.46
N THR A 146 -3.69 -6.90 -12.02
CA THR A 146 -4.42 -8.15 -12.27
C THR A 146 -4.54 -8.39 -13.77
N VAL A 147 -4.76 -9.65 -14.14
CA VAL A 147 -4.95 -10.04 -15.56
C VAL A 147 -6.13 -9.27 -16.16
N VAL A 148 -7.24 -9.17 -15.42
CA VAL A 148 -8.44 -8.46 -15.91
C VAL A 148 -8.21 -6.95 -16.04
N ALA A 149 -7.45 -6.32 -15.14
CA ALA A 149 -7.12 -4.89 -15.23
C ALA A 149 -6.26 -4.60 -16.49
N GLU A 150 -5.32 -5.48 -16.81
CA GLU A 150 -4.54 -5.38 -18.06
C GLU A 150 -5.43 -5.56 -19.30
N GLN A 151 -6.39 -6.49 -19.27
CA GLN A 151 -7.35 -6.70 -20.38
C GLN A 151 -8.27 -5.49 -20.59
N VAL A 152 -8.72 -4.84 -19.50
CA VAL A 152 -9.47 -3.58 -19.59
C VAL A 152 -8.60 -2.48 -20.20
N ARG A 153 -7.36 -2.34 -19.79
CA ARG A 153 -6.42 -1.35 -20.33
C ARG A 153 -6.16 -1.53 -21.84
N LEU A 154 -6.13 -2.78 -22.28
CA LEU A 154 -5.95 -3.13 -23.71
C LEU A 154 -7.26 -3.04 -24.51
N GLY A 155 -8.39 -2.70 -23.88
CA GLY A 155 -9.70 -2.66 -24.52
C GLY A 155 -10.29 -4.03 -24.89
N ILE A 156 -9.75 -5.12 -24.30
CA ILE A 156 -10.23 -6.49 -24.52
C ILE A 156 -11.51 -6.74 -23.69
N LEU A 157 -11.56 -6.22 -22.47
CA LEU A 157 -12.74 -6.28 -21.60
C LEU A 157 -13.22 -4.89 -21.22
N SER A 158 -14.51 -4.74 -21.03
CA SER A 158 -15.09 -3.60 -20.33
C SER A 158 -14.84 -3.69 -18.81
N ALA A 159 -14.93 -2.57 -18.10
CA ALA A 159 -14.81 -2.57 -16.63
C ALA A 159 -15.87 -3.44 -15.95
N LYS A 160 -17.08 -3.53 -16.55
CA LYS A 160 -18.16 -4.39 -16.05
C LYS A 160 -17.81 -5.88 -16.20
N GLU A 161 -17.38 -6.31 -17.39
CA GLU A 161 -16.98 -7.70 -17.63
C GLU A 161 -15.80 -8.11 -16.72
N ALA A 162 -14.84 -7.21 -16.51
CA ALA A 162 -13.72 -7.44 -15.60
C ALA A 162 -14.18 -7.68 -14.16
N SER A 163 -15.15 -6.88 -13.67
CA SER A 163 -15.68 -7.03 -12.30
C SER A 163 -16.46 -8.32 -12.07
N GLU A 164 -17.03 -8.90 -13.11
CA GLU A 164 -17.80 -10.16 -13.10
C GLU A 164 -16.93 -11.39 -13.42
N ALA A 165 -15.68 -11.20 -13.86
CA ALA A 165 -14.78 -12.26 -14.26
C ALA A 165 -14.35 -13.13 -13.05
N ARG A 166 -14.32 -14.44 -13.21
CA ARG A 166 -13.82 -15.39 -12.20
C ARG A 166 -12.31 -15.21 -11.90
N THR A 167 -11.59 -14.65 -12.85
CA THR A 167 -10.14 -14.38 -12.78
C THR A 167 -9.80 -12.98 -12.26
N ARG A 168 -10.77 -12.25 -11.68
CA ARG A 168 -10.56 -10.85 -11.26
C ARG A 168 -9.47 -10.67 -10.20
N HIS A 169 -9.19 -11.71 -9.39
CA HIS A 169 -8.13 -11.73 -8.37
C HIS A 169 -6.80 -12.32 -8.88
N LEU A 170 -6.73 -12.75 -10.16
CA LEU A 170 -5.50 -13.31 -10.70
C LEU A 170 -4.48 -12.20 -10.96
N LEU A 171 -3.43 -12.18 -10.15
CA LEU A 171 -2.35 -11.20 -10.27
C LEU A 171 -1.57 -11.38 -11.58
N SER A 172 -1.27 -10.27 -12.24
CA SER A 172 -0.32 -10.20 -13.36
C SER A 172 1.11 -9.86 -12.90
N ARG A 173 1.23 -9.32 -11.66
CA ARG A 173 2.51 -8.97 -11.03
C ARG A 173 2.40 -9.15 -9.53
N SER A 174 3.45 -9.74 -8.94
CA SER A 174 3.64 -9.87 -7.49
C SER A 174 5.13 -9.80 -7.17
N LEU A 175 5.49 -9.63 -5.91
CA LEU A 175 6.85 -9.82 -5.43
C LEU A 175 7.12 -11.32 -5.23
N GLY A 176 8.36 -11.72 -5.46
CA GLY A 176 8.85 -13.08 -5.20
C GLY A 176 8.74 -14.05 -6.38
N ASN A 177 7.94 -13.77 -7.39
CA ASN A 177 7.81 -14.66 -8.56
C ASN A 177 9.02 -14.57 -9.51
N ASP A 178 9.53 -13.36 -9.72
CA ASP A 178 10.64 -13.08 -10.63
C ASP A 178 11.75 -12.28 -9.92
N LEU A 179 12.99 -12.38 -10.43
CA LEU A 179 14.11 -11.59 -9.90
C LEU A 179 13.91 -10.07 -10.04
N ILE A 180 13.16 -9.65 -11.04
CA ILE A 180 12.91 -8.23 -11.33
C ILE A 180 11.41 -7.96 -11.18
N ALA A 181 11.06 -7.14 -10.20
CA ALA A 181 9.71 -6.62 -10.05
C ALA A 181 9.54 -5.31 -10.83
N ASN A 182 8.47 -5.21 -11.61
CA ASN A 182 8.10 -3.96 -12.27
C ASN A 182 7.28 -3.09 -11.29
N VAL A 183 7.99 -2.29 -10.49
CA VAL A 183 7.40 -1.42 -9.47
C VAL A 183 6.77 -0.19 -10.12
N GLU A 184 5.48 0.05 -9.87
CA GLU A 184 4.80 1.26 -10.32
C GLU A 184 4.91 2.36 -9.26
N ILE A 185 5.22 3.59 -9.69
CA ILE A 185 5.47 4.75 -8.81
C ILE A 185 4.48 5.85 -9.16
N GLY A 186 3.85 6.42 -8.13
CA GLY A 186 3.08 7.66 -8.20
C GLY A 186 3.72 8.75 -7.34
N ASP A 187 3.57 10.02 -7.72
CA ASP A 187 4.02 11.17 -6.94
C ASP A 187 2.91 12.22 -6.91
N HIS A 188 2.33 12.45 -5.72
CA HIS A 188 1.13 13.26 -5.54
C HIS A 188 1.33 14.31 -4.47
N GLN A 189 0.64 15.44 -4.63
CA GLN A 189 0.60 16.47 -3.59
C GLN A 189 -0.51 16.18 -2.60
N VAL A 190 -0.21 16.31 -1.30
CA VAL A 190 -1.15 16.18 -0.20
C VAL A 190 -1.40 17.52 0.48
N HIS A 191 -2.58 17.69 1.05
CA HIS A 191 -3.01 18.90 1.75
C HIS A 191 -3.54 18.55 3.14
N PRO A 192 -3.54 19.51 4.08
CA PRO A 192 -4.22 19.32 5.36
C PRO A 192 -5.68 18.91 5.17
N GLY A 193 -6.10 17.88 5.89
CA GLY A 193 -7.43 17.28 5.79
C GLY A 193 -7.53 16.07 4.86
N ASP A 194 -6.53 15.80 4.01
CA ASP A 194 -6.48 14.59 3.21
C ASP A 194 -6.33 13.35 4.08
N VAL A 195 -6.92 12.24 3.64
CA VAL A 195 -6.68 10.92 4.24
C VAL A 195 -6.24 9.94 3.16
N LEU A 196 -5.08 9.31 3.36
CA LEU A 196 -4.65 8.17 2.56
C LEU A 196 -5.19 6.89 3.18
N VAL A 197 -5.63 5.97 2.31
CA VAL A 197 -6.08 4.63 2.70
C VAL A 197 -5.26 3.62 1.93
N LEU A 198 -4.42 2.85 2.62
CA LEU A 198 -3.79 1.65 2.07
C LEU A 198 -4.63 0.46 2.50
N CYS A 199 -4.93 -0.46 1.59
CA CYS A 199 -5.73 -1.63 1.91
C CYS A 199 -5.44 -2.84 1.01
N SER A 200 -5.65 -4.04 1.56
CA SER A 200 -5.67 -5.30 0.81
C SER A 200 -6.98 -5.49 0.04
N ASP A 201 -7.04 -6.51 -0.79
CA ASP A 201 -8.21 -6.81 -1.62
C ASP A 201 -9.41 -7.29 -0.79
N GLY A 202 -9.18 -7.96 0.36
CA GLY A 202 -10.24 -8.31 1.31
C GLY A 202 -11.00 -7.11 1.88
N LEU A 203 -10.41 -5.88 1.82
CA LEU A 203 -11.17 -4.67 2.10
C LEU A 203 -11.79 -4.06 0.85
N HIS A 204 -11.01 -3.75 -0.19
CA HIS A 204 -11.52 -3.00 -1.35
C HIS A 204 -12.40 -3.83 -2.28
N GLY A 205 -12.40 -5.15 -2.15
CA GLY A 205 -13.33 -6.03 -2.86
C GLY A 205 -14.77 -5.81 -2.43
N PRO A 206 -15.09 -5.99 -1.14
CA PRO A 206 -16.45 -5.78 -0.62
C PRO A 206 -16.80 -4.31 -0.34
N VAL A 207 -15.82 -3.41 -0.04
CA VAL A 207 -16.07 -2.01 0.34
C VAL A 207 -15.56 -1.06 -0.74
N LYS A 208 -16.47 -0.29 -1.34
CA LYS A 208 -16.13 0.66 -2.42
C LYS A 208 -15.37 1.87 -1.86
N GLY A 209 -14.52 2.48 -2.69
CA GLY A 209 -13.81 3.71 -2.31
C GLY A 209 -14.73 4.86 -1.87
N SER A 210 -15.92 4.99 -2.47
CA SER A 210 -16.92 5.98 -2.03
C SER A 210 -17.41 5.74 -0.61
N GLU A 211 -17.63 4.46 -0.22
CA GLU A 211 -18.03 4.08 1.13
C GLU A 211 -16.90 4.31 2.14
N MET A 212 -15.65 4.03 1.75
CA MET A 212 -14.46 4.37 2.56
C MET A 212 -14.39 5.89 2.81
N ALA A 213 -14.64 6.71 1.76
CA ALA A 213 -14.66 8.17 1.88
C ALA A 213 -15.77 8.65 2.83
N GLU A 214 -16.95 8.08 2.75
CA GLU A 214 -18.06 8.36 3.68
C GLU A 214 -17.67 8.00 5.12
N LEU A 215 -17.15 6.80 5.35
CA LEU A 215 -16.76 6.33 6.68
C LEU A 215 -15.67 7.21 7.31
N VAL A 216 -14.68 7.67 6.54
CA VAL A 216 -13.65 8.61 7.00
C VAL A 216 -14.23 9.98 7.31
N THR A 217 -15.15 10.48 6.48
CA THR A 217 -15.75 11.80 6.61
C THR A 217 -16.70 11.87 7.83
N TRP A 218 -17.50 10.83 8.05
CA TRP A 218 -18.47 10.79 9.16
C TRP A 218 -17.84 10.40 10.51
N ASN A 219 -16.62 9.87 10.53
CA ASN A 219 -15.96 9.43 11.75
C ASN A 219 -14.63 10.21 11.95
N PRO A 220 -14.59 11.23 12.80
CA PRO A 220 -13.38 12.00 13.04
C PRO A 220 -12.20 11.18 13.57
N ARG A 221 -12.47 10.11 14.35
CA ARG A 221 -11.44 9.18 14.84
C ARG A 221 -11.15 8.12 13.77
N LEU A 222 -9.89 8.03 13.32
CA LEU A 222 -9.45 7.04 12.32
C LEU A 222 -9.68 5.61 12.78
N GLU A 223 -9.50 5.32 14.07
CA GLU A 223 -9.79 4.01 14.65
C GLU A 223 -11.25 3.58 14.39
N VAL A 224 -12.20 4.49 14.59
CA VAL A 224 -13.63 4.17 14.38
C VAL A 224 -13.92 3.94 12.90
N ALA A 225 -13.33 4.75 12.02
CA ALA A 225 -13.48 4.57 10.58
C ALA A 225 -12.90 3.23 10.11
N ALA A 226 -11.68 2.89 10.55
CA ALA A 226 -11.03 1.63 10.18
C ALA A 226 -11.84 0.41 10.65
N ARG A 227 -12.29 0.39 11.92
CA ARG A 227 -13.13 -0.70 12.45
C ARG A 227 -14.42 -0.87 11.64
N LYS A 228 -15.13 0.22 11.33
CA LYS A 228 -16.34 0.16 10.51
C LYS A 228 -16.07 -0.35 9.09
N MET A 229 -14.92 -0.04 8.50
CA MET A 229 -14.53 -0.57 7.19
C MET A 229 -14.35 -2.09 7.25
N VAL A 230 -13.60 -2.58 8.23
CA VAL A 230 -13.36 -4.01 8.43
C VAL A 230 -14.64 -4.73 8.81
N ASP A 231 -15.46 -4.19 9.71
CA ASP A 231 -16.75 -4.76 10.08
C ASP A 231 -17.66 -4.91 8.84
N LEU A 232 -17.73 -3.86 8.00
CA LEU A 232 -18.52 -3.88 6.77
C LEU A 232 -18.00 -4.93 5.76
N ALA A 233 -16.68 -5.09 5.63
CA ALA A 233 -16.10 -6.14 4.81
C ALA A 233 -16.48 -7.52 5.32
N ASN A 234 -16.39 -7.75 6.62
CA ASN A 234 -16.77 -8.99 7.28
C ASN A 234 -18.28 -9.29 7.19
N GLU A 235 -19.14 -8.27 7.29
CA GLU A 235 -20.58 -8.41 7.09
C GLU A 235 -20.96 -8.81 5.66
N ARG A 236 -20.13 -8.42 4.68
CA ARG A 236 -20.33 -8.73 3.25
C ARG A 236 -19.69 -10.04 2.78
N GLY A 237 -19.23 -10.85 3.72
CA GLY A 237 -18.69 -12.19 3.46
C GLY A 237 -17.47 -12.48 4.31
N GLY A 238 -16.51 -11.54 4.38
CA GLY A 238 -15.24 -11.74 5.07
C GLY A 238 -14.44 -12.89 4.47
N ASP A 239 -14.47 -13.01 3.14
CA ASP A 239 -13.92 -14.15 2.40
C ASP A 239 -12.38 -14.19 2.44
N ASP A 240 -11.75 -13.06 2.75
CA ASP A 240 -10.27 -12.93 2.80
C ASP A 240 -9.79 -12.10 4.00
N ASN A 241 -8.47 -12.12 4.21
CA ASN A 241 -7.79 -11.25 5.17
C ASN A 241 -8.06 -9.78 4.80
N CYS A 242 -8.37 -8.96 5.78
CA CYS A 242 -8.81 -7.59 5.58
C CYS A 242 -7.91 -6.63 6.34
N SER A 243 -7.11 -5.85 5.63
CA SER A 243 -6.13 -4.94 6.22
C SER A 243 -6.29 -3.52 5.73
N VAL A 244 -6.10 -2.55 6.63
CA VAL A 244 -6.20 -1.13 6.33
C VAL A 244 -5.21 -0.29 7.14
N GLN A 245 -4.57 0.67 6.48
CA GLN A 245 -3.84 1.78 7.12
C GLN A 245 -4.52 3.08 6.70
N LEU A 246 -4.97 3.86 7.67
CA LEU A 246 -5.54 5.20 7.49
C LEU A 246 -4.52 6.24 7.94
N ILE A 247 -4.15 7.17 7.07
CA ILE A 247 -3.17 8.23 7.35
C ILE A 247 -3.81 9.59 7.04
N ARG A 248 -4.10 10.38 8.08
CA ARG A 248 -4.63 11.74 7.95
C ARG A 248 -3.51 12.75 7.98
N VAL A 249 -3.49 13.62 6.99
CA VAL A 249 -2.61 14.78 6.94
C VAL A 249 -3.22 15.89 7.79
N ARG A 250 -2.59 16.19 8.94
CA ARG A 250 -3.04 17.28 9.84
C ARG A 250 -2.47 18.62 9.40
N ASP A 251 -1.18 18.61 9.05
CA ASP A 251 -0.49 19.81 8.56
C ASP A 251 0.62 19.43 7.57
N THR A 252 0.97 20.36 6.69
CA THR A 252 2.03 20.17 5.69
C THR A 252 2.99 21.35 5.70
N GLU A 253 4.25 21.09 5.34
CA GLU A 253 5.25 22.11 5.09
C GLU A 253 5.41 22.25 3.56
N ARG A 254 4.82 23.31 2.98
CA ARG A 254 4.94 23.56 1.53
C ARG A 254 6.38 23.89 1.18
N MET A 255 6.93 23.14 0.25
CA MET A 255 8.30 23.30 -0.20
C MET A 255 8.35 23.62 -1.70
N GLY A 256 9.06 24.67 -2.04
CA GLY A 256 9.48 24.94 -3.41
C GLY A 256 10.85 24.34 -3.70
N MET A 257 11.19 24.15 -4.97
CA MET A 257 12.52 23.72 -5.41
C MET A 257 13.19 24.85 -6.20
N TYR A 258 14.39 25.25 -5.77
CA TYR A 258 15.20 26.21 -6.50
C TYR A 258 16.62 25.65 -6.70
N ARG A 259 17.01 25.46 -7.94
CA ARG A 259 18.31 24.88 -8.32
C ARG A 259 18.64 23.58 -7.58
N GLY A 260 17.62 22.69 -7.46
CA GLY A 260 17.77 21.39 -6.76
C GLY A 260 17.79 21.46 -5.23
N ARG A 261 17.59 22.66 -4.63
CA ARG A 261 17.50 22.84 -3.17
C ARG A 261 16.07 23.13 -2.76
N PRO A 262 15.53 22.38 -1.77
CA PRO A 262 14.21 22.67 -1.23
C PRO A 262 14.24 23.96 -0.42
N TYR A 263 13.21 24.80 -0.55
CA TYR A 263 12.98 25.96 0.28
C TYR A 263 11.52 26.06 0.70
N LYS A 264 11.28 26.60 1.90
CA LYS A 264 9.94 26.76 2.45
C LYS A 264 9.20 27.87 1.70
N LEU A 265 8.02 27.52 1.15
CA LEU A 265 7.05 28.50 0.65
C LEU A 265 6.34 29.15 1.85
N ARG A 266 6.20 30.46 1.81
CA ARG A 266 5.44 31.21 2.83
C ARG A 266 3.96 31.25 2.53
#